data_61a5a1d358bdd028a9d405a9ad47dbf6
#
_entry.id   61a5a1d358bdd028a9d405a9ad47dbf6
#
_cell.length_a   1.000
_cell.length_b   1.000
_cell.length_c   1.000
_cell.angle_alpha   90.00
_cell.angle_beta   90.00
_cell.angle_gamma   90.00
#
_symmetry.space_group_name_H-M   'P 1'
#
loop_
_entity.id
_entity.type
_entity.pdbx_description
1 polymer ?
#
loop_
_entity_poly.entity_id
_entity_poly.type
_entity_poly.pdbx_seq_one_letter_code
_entity_poly.pdbx_strand_id
1 'polypeptide(L)'
;HGAGGEIGHITVNPHETAVCGCGKHGCLEQYSSATGVVRCMKKLLDENPDTPCTLRGTHFEAKDVFDAARSGDALAAREVDEMTSVLGLALASIAATTDPEMFMIGGGVSRAGDVLFEPLRRHFREYAFMSCRETPIVAATLGNDAGIYGSVRLIVGE
;
A
#
# COMPACT_ATOMS: atom_id res chain seq x y z
N HIS A 1 -21.45 -7.00 13.19
CA HIS A 1 -20.36 -7.99 13.11
C HIS A 1 -18.97 -7.39 13.42
N GLY A 2 -18.84 -6.08 13.54
CA GLY A 2 -17.58 -5.38 13.84
C GLY A 2 -16.50 -5.40 12.73
N ALA A 3 -16.83 -5.86 11.53
CA ALA A 3 -15.89 -6.01 10.41
C ALA A 3 -15.90 -4.80 9.43
N GLY A 4 -16.57 -3.72 9.79
CA GLY A 4 -16.55 -2.50 8.98
C GLY A 4 -15.15 -1.89 8.95
N GLY A 5 -14.65 -1.52 7.76
CA GLY A 5 -13.33 -0.90 7.62
C GLY A 5 -12.17 -1.87 7.37
N GLU A 6 -12.41 -3.18 7.34
CA GLU A 6 -11.39 -4.21 7.02
C GLU A 6 -11.00 -4.19 5.53
N ILE A 7 -10.63 -3.02 5.02
CA ILE A 7 -10.30 -2.80 3.59
C ILE A 7 -9.06 -3.59 3.14
N GLY A 8 -8.14 -3.90 4.06
CA GLY A 8 -7.00 -4.79 3.79
C GLY A 8 -7.39 -6.17 3.30
N HIS A 9 -8.64 -6.59 3.57
CA HIS A 9 -9.14 -7.89 3.18
C HIS A 9 -10.11 -7.88 1.99
N ILE A 10 -10.23 -6.77 1.25
CA ILE A 10 -10.87 -6.79 -0.07
C ILE A 10 -10.02 -7.60 -1.05
N THR A 11 -10.67 -8.38 -1.91
CA THR A 11 -9.96 -9.18 -2.91
C THR A 11 -9.59 -8.29 -4.10
N VAL A 12 -8.29 -8.11 -4.34
CA VAL A 12 -7.73 -7.33 -5.46
C VAL A 12 -7.14 -8.22 -6.55
N ASN A 13 -6.83 -9.47 -6.22
CA ASN A 13 -6.37 -10.48 -7.19
C ASN A 13 -7.07 -11.82 -6.94
N PRO A 14 -8.12 -12.15 -7.70
CA PRO A 14 -8.85 -13.41 -7.52
C PRO A 14 -8.05 -14.66 -7.91
N HIS A 15 -6.90 -14.49 -8.58
CA HIS A 15 -6.03 -15.59 -9.04
C HIS A 15 -4.85 -15.85 -8.10
N GLU A 16 -4.73 -15.11 -6.99
CA GLU A 16 -3.67 -15.37 -5.99
C GLU A 16 -3.87 -16.73 -5.34
N THR A 17 -2.80 -17.50 -5.24
CA THR A 17 -2.80 -18.84 -4.63
C THR A 17 -2.33 -18.82 -3.18
N ALA A 18 -1.56 -17.82 -2.78
CA ALA A 18 -1.10 -17.69 -1.40
C ALA A 18 -2.26 -17.30 -0.47
N VAL A 19 -2.35 -17.97 0.67
CA VAL A 19 -3.39 -17.73 1.68
C VAL A 19 -3.05 -16.45 2.46
N CYS A 20 -4.03 -15.55 2.59
CA CYS A 20 -3.96 -14.40 3.49
C CYS A 20 -4.23 -14.84 4.95
N GLY A 21 -3.74 -14.07 5.92
CA GLY A 21 -4.00 -14.30 7.34
C GLY A 21 -5.49 -14.40 7.73
N CYS A 22 -6.39 -13.82 6.93
CA CYS A 22 -7.84 -13.94 7.11
C CYS A 22 -8.45 -15.24 6.55
N GLY A 23 -7.65 -16.13 5.95
CA GLY A 23 -8.08 -17.38 5.34
C GLY A 23 -8.52 -17.27 3.87
N LYS A 24 -8.61 -16.06 3.30
CA LYS A 24 -8.90 -15.84 1.87
C LYS A 24 -7.61 -15.75 1.04
N HIS A 25 -7.79 -15.51 -0.25
CA HIS A 25 -6.70 -15.30 -1.21
C HIS A 25 -6.86 -13.93 -1.88
N GLY A 26 -5.72 -13.34 -2.29
CA GLY A 26 -5.71 -12.12 -3.11
C GLY A 26 -6.19 -10.87 -2.39
N CYS A 27 -6.06 -10.81 -1.07
CA CYS A 27 -6.39 -9.65 -0.27
C CYS A 27 -5.42 -8.48 -0.54
N LEU A 28 -5.91 -7.25 -0.46
CA LEU A 28 -5.10 -6.03 -0.60
C LEU A 28 -3.87 -6.03 0.32
N GLU A 29 -4.01 -6.51 1.54
CA GLU A 29 -2.94 -6.65 2.52
C GLU A 29 -1.74 -7.45 1.98
N GLN A 30 -1.98 -8.48 1.17
CA GLN A 30 -0.92 -9.32 0.60
C GLN A 30 -0.03 -8.57 -0.41
N TYR A 31 -0.43 -7.40 -0.87
CA TYR A 31 0.28 -6.57 -1.85
C TYR A 31 0.77 -5.25 -1.26
N SER A 32 -0.09 -4.56 -0.50
CA SER A 32 0.11 -3.16 -0.13
C SER A 32 0.44 -2.95 1.35
N SER A 33 0.53 -4.01 2.18
CA SER A 33 1.08 -3.91 3.53
C SER A 33 2.61 -3.98 3.51
N ALA A 34 3.26 -3.63 4.62
CA ALA A 34 4.71 -3.75 4.74
C ALA A 34 5.20 -5.19 4.47
N THR A 35 4.50 -6.19 5.00
CA THR A 35 4.82 -7.61 4.75
C THR A 35 4.49 -8.03 3.32
N GLY A 36 3.42 -7.47 2.74
CA GLY A 36 3.02 -7.68 1.35
C GLY A 36 4.10 -7.23 0.37
N VAL A 37 4.58 -6.00 0.52
CA VAL A 37 5.68 -5.44 -0.28
C VAL A 37 6.93 -6.33 -0.23
N VAL A 38 7.33 -6.76 0.97
CA VAL A 38 8.49 -7.67 1.12
C VAL A 38 8.25 -9.01 0.42
N ARG A 39 7.04 -9.56 0.55
CA ARG A 39 6.66 -10.81 -0.12
C ARG A 39 6.73 -10.68 -1.64
N CYS A 40 6.11 -9.63 -2.19
CA CYS A 40 6.08 -9.39 -3.63
C CYS A 40 7.47 -9.10 -4.17
N MET A 41 8.29 -8.32 -3.47
CA MET A 41 9.68 -8.05 -3.85
C MET A 41 10.51 -9.34 -3.91
N LYS A 42 10.37 -10.25 -2.93
CA LYS A 42 11.06 -11.56 -2.95
C LYS A 42 10.65 -12.37 -4.18
N LYS A 43 9.34 -12.45 -4.46
CA LYS A 43 8.82 -13.14 -5.65
C LYS A 43 9.40 -12.53 -6.93
N LEU A 44 9.44 -11.20 -7.03
CA LEU A 44 10.00 -10.49 -8.18
C LEU A 44 11.49 -10.78 -8.38
N LEU A 45 12.26 -10.88 -7.28
CA LEU A 45 13.67 -11.28 -7.32
C LEU A 45 13.85 -12.72 -7.84
N ASP A 46 12.99 -13.65 -7.40
CA ASP A 46 13.05 -15.06 -7.83
C ASP A 46 12.68 -15.21 -9.31
N GLU A 47 11.69 -14.45 -9.78
CA GLU A 47 11.25 -14.44 -11.18
C GLU A 47 12.26 -13.75 -12.13
N ASN A 48 13.18 -12.94 -11.61
CA ASN A 48 14.16 -12.18 -12.39
C ASN A 48 15.60 -12.43 -11.88
N PRO A 49 16.11 -13.68 -11.94
CA PRO A 49 17.39 -14.06 -11.32
C PRO A 49 18.60 -13.30 -11.89
N ASP A 50 18.56 -12.97 -13.16
CA ASP A 50 19.67 -12.32 -13.88
C ASP A 50 19.61 -10.78 -13.82
N THR A 51 18.53 -10.20 -13.31
CA THR A 51 18.40 -8.75 -13.21
C THR A 51 19.12 -8.24 -11.96
N PRO A 52 20.08 -7.30 -12.07
CA PRO A 52 20.73 -6.70 -10.92
C PRO A 52 19.72 -6.03 -9.98
N CYS A 53 19.88 -6.25 -8.68
CA CYS A 53 19.10 -5.60 -7.65
C CYS A 53 19.89 -5.55 -6.35
N THR A 54 19.88 -4.40 -5.70
CA THR A 54 20.62 -4.12 -4.46
C THR A 54 20.11 -4.95 -3.28
N LEU A 55 18.88 -5.41 -3.33
CA LEU A 55 18.23 -6.22 -2.28
C LEU A 55 18.52 -7.72 -2.41
N ARG A 56 19.18 -8.16 -3.51
CA ARG A 56 19.43 -9.56 -3.76
C ARG A 56 20.43 -10.15 -2.76
N GLY A 57 20.03 -11.26 -2.14
CA GLY A 57 20.88 -11.95 -1.16
C GLY A 57 20.98 -11.27 0.21
N THR A 58 20.19 -10.20 0.43
CA THR A 58 20.14 -9.49 1.71
C THR A 58 18.83 -9.78 2.47
N HIS A 59 18.83 -9.54 3.77
CA HIS A 59 17.59 -9.40 4.53
C HIS A 59 17.11 -7.95 4.37
N PHE A 60 15.85 -7.75 3.99
CA PHE A 60 15.28 -6.42 3.79
C PHE A 60 13.84 -6.32 4.31
N GLU A 61 13.46 -5.12 4.67
CA GLU A 61 12.12 -4.71 5.06
C GLU A 61 11.48 -3.86 3.96
N ALA A 62 10.20 -3.51 4.11
CA ALA A 62 9.50 -2.66 3.15
C ALA A 62 10.19 -1.30 2.94
N LYS A 63 10.76 -0.72 4.01
CA LYS A 63 11.52 0.52 3.92
C LYS A 63 12.68 0.41 2.92
N ASP A 64 13.41 -0.69 2.95
CA ASP A 64 14.57 -0.90 2.08
C ASP A 64 14.15 -1.01 0.60
N VAL A 65 12.96 -1.56 0.33
CA VAL A 65 12.40 -1.59 -1.04
C VAL A 65 12.14 -0.17 -1.55
N PHE A 66 11.54 0.70 -0.74
CA PHE A 66 11.31 2.10 -1.12
C PHE A 66 12.62 2.88 -1.25
N ASP A 67 13.60 2.63 -0.39
CA ASP A 67 14.91 3.29 -0.46
C ASP A 67 15.70 2.84 -1.69
N ALA A 68 15.66 1.56 -2.05
CA ALA A 68 16.24 1.03 -3.28
C ALA A 68 15.57 1.62 -4.52
N ALA A 69 14.24 1.70 -4.55
CA ALA A 69 13.48 2.34 -5.63
C ALA A 69 13.89 3.82 -5.80
N ARG A 70 13.99 4.57 -4.69
CA ARG A 70 14.44 5.96 -4.67
C ARG A 70 15.86 6.12 -5.22
N SER A 71 16.70 5.12 -5.00
CA SER A 71 18.09 5.08 -5.47
C SER A 71 18.24 4.61 -6.92
N GLY A 72 17.12 4.30 -7.61
CA GLY A 72 17.11 3.92 -9.02
C GLY A 72 17.23 2.41 -9.28
N ASP A 73 17.04 1.55 -8.27
CA ASP A 73 16.96 0.11 -8.49
C ASP A 73 15.70 -0.25 -9.28
N ALA A 74 15.88 -0.84 -10.46
CA ALA A 74 14.80 -1.06 -11.40
C ALA A 74 13.75 -2.07 -10.91
N LEU A 75 14.17 -3.14 -10.22
CA LEU A 75 13.23 -4.12 -9.69
C LEU A 75 12.46 -3.57 -8.49
N ALA A 76 13.13 -2.83 -7.61
CA ALA A 76 12.47 -2.16 -6.51
C ALA A 76 11.47 -1.09 -6.99
N ALA A 77 11.84 -0.32 -8.02
CA ALA A 77 10.93 0.66 -8.63
C ALA A 77 9.70 -0.02 -9.26
N ARG A 78 9.90 -1.17 -9.92
CA ARG A 78 8.81 -1.98 -10.47
C ARG A 78 7.88 -2.48 -9.37
N GLU A 79 8.42 -3.01 -8.26
CA GLU A 79 7.60 -3.46 -7.12
C GLU A 79 6.76 -2.32 -6.54
N VAL A 80 7.36 -1.14 -6.36
CA VAL A 80 6.63 0.05 -5.86
C VAL A 80 5.53 0.45 -6.84
N ASP A 81 5.77 0.39 -8.15
CA ASP A 81 4.76 0.69 -9.16
C ASP A 81 3.60 -0.32 -9.14
N GLU A 82 3.89 -1.61 -9.09
CA GLU A 82 2.90 -2.68 -9.02
C GLU A 82 2.06 -2.58 -7.72
N MET A 83 2.70 -2.37 -6.57
CA MET A 83 2.02 -2.20 -5.29
C MET A 83 1.10 -0.98 -5.29
N THR A 84 1.58 0.16 -5.81
CA THR A 84 0.79 1.39 -5.87
C THR A 84 -0.34 1.31 -6.88
N SER A 85 -0.20 0.52 -7.94
CA SER A 85 -1.28 0.20 -8.88
C SER A 85 -2.40 -0.56 -8.18
N VAL A 86 -2.06 -1.62 -7.42
CA VAL A 86 -3.04 -2.41 -6.66
C VAL A 86 -3.74 -1.54 -5.60
N LEU A 87 -2.98 -0.73 -4.87
CA LEU A 87 -3.54 0.18 -3.86
C LEU A 87 -4.43 1.24 -4.51
N GLY A 88 -4.00 1.82 -5.64
CA GLY A 88 -4.76 2.82 -6.40
C GLY A 88 -6.11 2.28 -6.88
N LEU A 89 -6.14 1.03 -7.38
CA LEU A 89 -7.37 0.34 -7.77
C LEU A 89 -8.32 0.15 -6.58
N ALA A 90 -7.79 -0.26 -5.43
CA ALA A 90 -8.57 -0.43 -4.21
C ALA A 90 -9.17 0.90 -3.73
N LEU A 91 -8.36 1.96 -3.68
CA LEU A 91 -8.84 3.30 -3.29
C LEU A 91 -9.87 3.84 -4.28
N ALA A 92 -9.71 3.61 -5.59
CA ALA A 92 -10.68 4.00 -6.61
C ALA A 92 -12.04 3.31 -6.41
N SER A 93 -12.02 2.02 -6.05
CA SER A 93 -13.23 1.26 -5.73
C SER A 93 -13.93 1.79 -4.47
N ILE A 94 -13.15 2.15 -3.44
CA ILE A 94 -13.66 2.76 -2.22
C ILE A 94 -14.23 4.15 -2.53
N ALA A 95 -13.54 4.98 -3.31
CA ALA A 95 -14.01 6.30 -3.69
C ALA A 95 -15.37 6.26 -4.39
N ALA A 96 -15.55 5.33 -5.34
CA ALA A 96 -16.82 5.15 -6.04
C ALA A 96 -17.96 4.68 -5.13
N THR A 97 -17.66 4.13 -3.96
CA THR A 97 -18.65 3.59 -3.02
C THR A 97 -18.99 4.58 -1.91
N THR A 98 -18.00 5.33 -1.42
CA THR A 98 -18.12 6.14 -0.19
C THR A 98 -17.98 7.64 -0.42
N ASP A 99 -17.52 8.05 -1.62
CA ASP A 99 -17.29 9.46 -2.00
C ASP A 99 -16.53 10.25 -0.92
N PRO A 100 -15.32 9.83 -0.50
CA PRO A 100 -14.62 10.47 0.59
C PRO A 100 -14.03 11.82 0.17
N GLU A 101 -13.96 12.77 1.09
CA GLU A 101 -13.30 14.06 0.87
C GLU A 101 -11.79 13.92 0.67
N MET A 102 -11.16 12.91 1.28
CA MET A 102 -9.73 12.60 1.13
C MET A 102 -9.41 11.19 1.62
N PHE A 103 -8.28 10.66 1.17
CA PHE A 103 -7.63 9.48 1.72
C PHE A 103 -6.40 9.90 2.52
N MET A 104 -6.31 9.44 3.77
CA MET A 104 -5.10 9.59 4.60
C MET A 104 -4.40 8.25 4.73
N ILE A 105 -3.15 8.17 4.24
CA ILE A 105 -2.33 6.97 4.33
C ILE A 105 -1.41 7.08 5.53
N GLY A 106 -1.58 6.18 6.49
CA GLY A 106 -0.78 6.09 7.71
C GLY A 106 0.14 4.87 7.74
N GLY A 107 0.75 4.65 8.91
CA GLY A 107 1.65 3.53 9.15
C GLY A 107 3.04 3.69 8.55
N GLY A 108 3.86 2.63 8.65
CA GLY A 108 5.28 2.67 8.26
C GLY A 108 5.51 2.97 6.78
N VAL A 109 4.64 2.47 5.90
CA VAL A 109 4.74 2.63 4.44
C VAL A 109 4.58 4.09 4.02
N SER A 110 3.75 4.89 4.71
CA SER A 110 3.53 6.31 4.37
C SER A 110 4.79 7.17 4.49
N ARG A 111 5.80 6.71 5.24
CA ARG A 111 7.10 7.39 5.39
C ARG A 111 7.96 7.35 4.12
N ALA A 112 7.57 6.56 3.13
CA ALA A 112 8.28 6.49 1.85
C ALA A 112 8.18 7.82 1.05
N GLY A 113 7.23 8.71 1.39
CA GLY A 113 7.10 10.01 0.74
C GLY A 113 6.72 9.89 -0.73
N ASP A 114 7.30 10.75 -1.57
CA ASP A 114 6.94 10.86 -2.99
C ASP A 114 7.14 9.56 -3.79
N VAL A 115 8.09 8.71 -3.39
CA VAL A 115 8.28 7.39 -4.01
C VAL A 115 7.02 6.52 -3.91
N LEU A 116 6.22 6.67 -2.85
CA LEU A 116 4.92 6.04 -2.71
C LEU A 116 3.81 6.89 -3.33
N PHE A 117 3.74 8.18 -2.97
CA PHE A 117 2.55 9.00 -3.23
C PHE A 117 2.42 9.42 -4.69
N GLU A 118 3.50 9.65 -5.43
CA GLU A 118 3.41 10.02 -6.84
C GLU A 118 2.82 8.91 -7.71
N PRO A 119 3.37 7.67 -7.71
CA PRO A 119 2.78 6.59 -8.49
C PRO A 119 1.39 6.21 -7.98
N LEU A 120 1.13 6.25 -6.66
CA LEU A 120 -0.19 5.97 -6.10
C LEU A 120 -1.26 6.93 -6.64
N ARG A 121 -0.98 8.25 -6.65
CA ARG A 121 -1.91 9.25 -7.19
C ARG A 121 -2.13 9.08 -8.68
N ARG A 122 -1.08 8.71 -9.43
CA ARG A 122 -1.18 8.43 -10.86
C ARG A 122 -2.13 7.27 -11.12
N HIS A 123 -1.89 6.12 -10.49
CA HIS A 123 -2.72 4.94 -10.64
C HIS A 123 -4.15 5.14 -10.13
N PHE A 124 -4.33 5.84 -9.01
CA PHE A 124 -5.65 6.20 -8.52
C PHE A 124 -6.45 6.98 -9.57
N ARG A 125 -5.85 8.01 -10.20
CA ARG A 125 -6.51 8.79 -11.26
C ARG A 125 -6.89 7.97 -12.48
N GLU A 126 -6.08 6.97 -12.82
CA GLU A 126 -6.36 6.07 -13.93
C GLU A 126 -7.59 5.21 -13.67
N TYR A 127 -7.75 4.72 -12.44
CA TYR A 127 -8.83 3.79 -12.06
C TYR A 127 -10.08 4.50 -11.54
N ALA A 128 -9.96 5.69 -11.00
CA ALA A 128 -11.06 6.38 -10.34
C ALA A 128 -12.13 6.82 -11.33
N PHE A 129 -13.39 6.68 -10.92
CA PHE A 129 -14.51 7.30 -11.60
C PHE A 129 -14.29 8.80 -11.74
N MET A 130 -14.74 9.37 -12.85
CA MET A 130 -14.38 10.74 -13.28
C MET A 130 -14.55 11.79 -12.19
N SER A 131 -15.64 11.75 -11.42
CA SER A 131 -15.90 12.72 -10.34
C SER A 131 -15.00 12.54 -9.11
N CYS A 132 -14.39 11.35 -8.92
CA CYS A 132 -13.53 11.05 -7.78
C CYS A 132 -12.02 11.20 -8.09
N ARG A 133 -11.63 11.49 -9.34
CA ARG A 133 -10.22 11.50 -9.76
C ARG A 133 -9.32 12.48 -9.01
N GLU A 134 -9.90 13.56 -8.52
CA GLU A 134 -9.16 14.61 -7.81
C GLU A 134 -9.27 14.47 -6.28
N THR A 135 -9.86 13.38 -5.77
CA THR A 135 -9.88 13.12 -4.32
C THR A 135 -8.44 13.08 -3.79
N PRO A 136 -8.09 13.94 -2.81
CA PRO A 136 -6.73 14.02 -2.31
C PRO A 136 -6.27 12.74 -1.63
N ILE A 137 -5.02 12.32 -1.90
CA ILE A 137 -4.35 11.25 -1.17
C ILE A 137 -3.14 11.86 -0.47
N VAL A 138 -3.15 11.85 0.87
CA VAL A 138 -2.16 12.53 1.71
C VAL A 138 -1.55 11.59 2.75
N ALA A 139 -0.35 11.94 3.23
CA ALA A 139 0.24 11.23 4.37
C ALA A 139 -0.44 11.65 5.67
N ALA A 140 -0.70 10.70 6.57
CA ALA A 140 -1.16 11.00 7.92
C ALA A 140 -0.04 11.68 8.72
N THR A 141 -0.37 12.77 9.40
CA THR A 141 0.60 13.61 10.12
C THR A 141 1.06 13.00 11.45
N LEU A 142 0.21 12.22 12.11
CA LEU A 142 0.51 11.61 13.41
C LEU A 142 1.37 10.33 13.31
N GLY A 143 1.59 9.80 12.10
CA GLY A 143 2.38 8.59 11.90
C GLY A 143 1.89 7.40 12.74
N ASN A 144 2.83 6.69 13.38
CA ASN A 144 2.51 5.54 14.23
C ASN A 144 1.88 5.92 15.57
N ASP A 145 1.96 7.18 15.97
CA ASP A 145 1.42 7.65 17.25
C ASP A 145 -0.09 7.94 17.18
N ALA A 146 -0.69 7.87 15.99
CA ALA A 146 -2.11 8.13 15.76
C ALA A 146 -3.02 7.30 16.68
N GLY A 147 -2.69 6.02 16.90
CA GLY A 147 -3.43 5.15 17.82
C GLY A 147 -3.39 5.62 19.27
N ILE A 148 -2.23 6.11 19.73
CA ILE A 148 -2.04 6.64 21.08
C ILE A 148 -2.87 7.92 21.27
N TYR A 149 -2.74 8.87 20.33
CA TYR A 149 -3.53 10.11 20.34
C TYR A 149 -5.05 9.82 20.28
N GLY A 150 -5.47 8.90 19.43
CA GLY A 150 -6.87 8.49 19.34
C GLY A 150 -7.41 7.89 20.64
N SER A 151 -6.63 7.00 21.27
CA SER A 151 -7.01 6.39 22.56
C SER A 151 -7.12 7.42 23.68
N VAL A 152 -6.17 8.35 23.76
CA VAL A 152 -6.22 9.45 24.75
C VAL A 152 -7.45 10.34 24.49
N ARG A 153 -7.72 10.68 23.23
CA ARG A 153 -8.88 11.52 22.85
C ARG A 153 -10.21 10.90 23.26
N LEU A 154 -10.35 9.57 23.14
CA LEU A 154 -11.56 8.86 23.58
C LEU A 154 -11.80 8.95 25.09
N ILE A 155 -10.74 9.08 25.89
CA ILE A 155 -10.82 9.14 27.37
C ILE A 155 -11.02 10.59 27.85
N VAL A 156 -10.32 11.55 27.23
CA VAL A 156 -10.29 12.94 27.72
C VAL A 156 -11.50 13.74 27.23
N GLY A 157 -12.18 13.26 26.18
CA GLY A 157 -13.25 14.02 25.53
C GLY A 157 -12.72 15.24 24.77
N GLU A 158 -13.64 16.10 24.32
CA GLU A 158 -13.27 17.39 23.70
C GLU A 158 -12.69 18.38 24.70
#